data_ac87aa18b352775f07596fe21362d8df
#
_entry.id   ac87aa18b352775f07596fe21362d8df
#
_cell.length_a   1.000
_cell.length_b   1.000
_cell.length_c   1.000
_cell.angle_alpha   90.00
_cell.angle_beta   90.00
_cell.angle_gamma   90.00
#
_symmetry.space_group_name_H-M   'P 1'
#
loop_
_entity.id
_entity.type
_entity.pdbx_description
1 polymer ?
#
loop_
_entity_poly.entity_id
_entity_poly.type
_entity_poly.pdbx_seq_one_letter_code
_entity_poly.pdbx_strand_id
1 'polypeptide(L)'
;AESLVYVADQGHVPYGPRPLAEVQAFSVAITRFLLAQGAKMVVVACNAASAAALHHLRETFPDVPIVGMEPAVKPAAEQTESGVVGVLATPATFQGALYASVLERFARGVTVMQDACPGLVGQIERGDLSGPETRRILETALRPMLAAGADTVVMGCTHYPFVIPLIEQIGGPGLRVIDPAPAVARQVRRVLAARGLLAGEEQKAGVQYYTSGSVDSFQSLLFDLLGESGQATGLGWQAQQVYALSSANSL
;
A
#
# COMPACT_ATOMS: atom_id res chain seq x y z
N ALA A 1 19.95 7.54 -8.42
CA ALA A 1 18.74 6.95 -7.80
C ALA A 1 18.33 7.75 -6.55
N GLU A 2 17.04 7.73 -6.16
CA GLU A 2 16.55 8.43 -4.96
C GLU A 2 16.91 7.65 -3.70
N SER A 3 17.26 8.37 -2.62
CA SER A 3 17.31 7.77 -1.27
C SER A 3 15.91 7.70 -0.68
N LEU A 4 15.63 6.65 0.09
CA LEU A 4 14.32 6.40 0.67
C LEU A 4 14.39 6.44 2.20
N VAL A 5 13.38 7.03 2.81
CA VAL A 5 13.06 6.88 4.24
C VAL A 5 11.74 6.13 4.31
N TYR A 6 11.76 4.89 4.76
CA TYR A 6 10.58 4.04 4.85
C TYR A 6 10.09 3.95 6.29
N VAL A 7 8.81 4.22 6.51
CA VAL A 7 8.16 4.07 7.81
C VAL A 7 7.09 3.01 7.73
N ALA A 8 7.27 1.91 8.44
CA ALA A 8 6.28 0.86 8.65
C ALA A 8 5.54 1.11 9.96
N ASP A 9 4.28 1.53 9.87
CA ASP A 9 3.45 1.75 11.07
C ASP A 9 2.80 0.45 11.57
N GLN A 10 3.63 -0.58 11.77
CA GLN A 10 3.18 -1.93 12.15
C GLN A 10 2.44 -1.97 13.50
N GLY A 11 2.77 -1.05 14.42
CA GLY A 11 2.08 -0.95 15.71
C GLY A 11 0.59 -0.61 15.59
N HIS A 12 0.16 -0.06 14.45
CA HIS A 12 -1.24 0.30 14.20
C HIS A 12 -1.90 -0.51 13.07
N VAL A 13 -1.17 -1.39 12.39
CA VAL A 13 -1.75 -2.32 11.38
C VAL A 13 -2.67 -3.32 12.07
N PRO A 14 -3.82 -3.68 11.47
CA PRO A 14 -4.31 -3.28 10.15
C PRO A 14 -5.06 -1.94 10.15
N TYR A 15 -4.88 -1.12 9.10
CA TYR A 15 -5.60 0.14 8.92
C TYR A 15 -7.05 -0.05 8.44
N GLY A 16 -7.30 -1.16 7.73
CA GLY A 16 -8.58 -1.41 7.07
C GLY A 16 -9.83 -1.33 7.95
N PRO A 17 -9.84 -1.83 9.20
CA PRO A 17 -10.98 -1.72 10.11
C PRO A 17 -11.01 -0.44 10.94
N ARG A 18 -9.99 0.44 10.87
CA ARG A 18 -9.90 1.63 11.70
C ARG A 18 -10.76 2.78 11.17
N PRO A 19 -11.25 3.66 12.06
CA PRO A 19 -11.89 4.91 11.65
C PRO A 19 -10.95 5.77 10.78
N LEU A 20 -11.48 6.37 9.72
CA LEU A 20 -10.68 7.19 8.79
C LEU A 20 -9.95 8.34 9.50
N ALA A 21 -10.59 8.97 10.51
CA ALA A 21 -9.97 10.05 11.29
C ALA A 21 -8.73 9.60 12.06
N GLU A 22 -8.71 8.37 12.56
CA GLU A 22 -7.55 7.80 13.25
C GLU A 22 -6.39 7.57 12.27
N VAL A 23 -6.67 6.95 11.13
CA VAL A 23 -5.68 6.75 10.05
C VAL A 23 -5.14 8.08 9.52
N GLN A 24 -6.00 9.11 9.44
CA GLN A 24 -5.61 10.46 9.08
C GLN A 24 -4.61 11.05 10.08
N ALA A 25 -4.89 10.93 11.39
CA ALA A 25 -3.99 11.41 12.43
C ALA A 25 -2.61 10.73 12.38
N PHE A 26 -2.58 9.40 12.18
CA PHE A 26 -1.32 8.65 12.00
C PHE A 26 -0.55 9.16 10.77
N SER A 27 -1.24 9.33 9.65
CA SER A 27 -0.63 9.80 8.41
C SER A 27 0.00 11.19 8.54
N VAL A 28 -0.64 12.10 9.27
CA VAL A 28 -0.10 13.45 9.56
C VAL A 28 1.16 13.35 10.43
N ALA A 29 1.13 12.54 11.50
CA ALA A 29 2.26 12.39 12.39
C ALA A 29 3.49 11.77 11.68
N ILE A 30 3.27 10.72 10.89
CA ILE A 30 4.32 10.10 10.07
C ILE A 30 4.86 11.07 9.02
N THR A 31 4.00 11.84 8.38
CA THR A 31 4.44 12.87 7.41
C THR A 31 5.35 13.90 8.06
N ARG A 32 5.00 14.41 9.25
CA ARG A 32 5.87 15.32 10.02
C ARG A 32 7.22 14.70 10.34
N PHE A 33 7.23 13.44 10.76
CA PHE A 33 8.46 12.70 11.03
C PHE A 33 9.32 12.59 9.76
N LEU A 34 8.76 12.18 8.63
CA LEU A 34 9.48 12.06 7.36
C LEU A 34 10.07 13.40 6.91
N LEU A 35 9.34 14.50 7.05
CA LEU A 35 9.83 15.83 6.74
C LEU A 35 10.99 16.26 7.66
N ALA A 36 10.93 15.90 8.94
CA ALA A 36 12.03 16.12 9.88
C ALA A 36 13.28 15.29 9.54
N GLN A 37 13.13 14.14 8.85
CA GLN A 37 14.24 13.37 8.28
C GLN A 37 14.75 13.93 6.93
N GLY A 38 14.26 15.08 6.48
CA GLY A 38 14.67 15.71 5.23
C GLY A 38 14.02 15.18 3.96
N ALA A 39 12.88 14.47 4.09
CA ALA A 39 12.15 14.01 2.92
C ALA A 39 11.65 15.20 2.08
N LYS A 40 12.00 15.22 0.79
CA LYS A 40 11.56 16.24 -0.18
C LYS A 40 10.22 15.94 -0.84
N MET A 41 9.71 14.72 -0.65
CA MET A 41 8.44 14.22 -1.15
C MET A 41 7.94 13.11 -0.21
N VAL A 42 6.63 12.98 -0.09
CA VAL A 42 6.00 11.89 0.67
C VAL A 42 5.20 11.00 -0.27
N VAL A 43 5.35 9.69 -0.10
CA VAL A 43 4.53 8.69 -0.78
C VAL A 43 3.69 7.97 0.27
N VAL A 44 2.38 8.12 0.17
CA VAL A 44 1.43 7.38 1.01
C VAL A 44 1.20 6.02 0.36
N ALA A 45 2.10 5.08 0.66
CA ALA A 45 2.12 3.74 0.05
C ALA A 45 1.09 2.79 0.69
N CYS A 46 -0.16 3.27 0.83
CA CYS A 46 -1.27 2.51 1.39
C CYS A 46 -2.60 3.06 0.83
N ASN A 47 -3.44 2.19 0.26
CA ASN A 47 -4.75 2.60 -0.27
C ASN A 47 -5.69 3.11 0.84
N ALA A 48 -5.73 2.44 2.00
CA ALA A 48 -6.54 2.87 3.13
C ALA A 48 -6.08 4.23 3.68
N ALA A 49 -4.77 4.43 3.85
CA ALA A 49 -4.22 5.71 4.29
C ALA A 49 -4.43 6.82 3.23
N SER A 50 -4.30 6.50 1.95
CA SER A 50 -4.59 7.46 0.87
C SER A 50 -6.05 7.86 0.86
N ALA A 51 -6.97 6.90 1.00
CA ALA A 51 -8.40 7.18 1.09
C ALA A 51 -8.76 8.07 2.28
N ALA A 52 -8.11 7.85 3.44
CA ALA A 52 -8.35 8.61 4.65
C ALA A 52 -7.69 9.99 4.65
N ALA A 53 -6.45 10.10 4.18
CA ALA A 53 -5.59 11.23 4.53
C ALA A 53 -5.05 12.04 3.34
N LEU A 54 -5.06 11.53 2.11
CA LEU A 54 -4.33 12.16 1.00
C LEU A 54 -4.72 13.63 0.75
N HIS A 55 -6.02 13.93 0.78
CA HIS A 55 -6.52 15.30 0.59
C HIS A 55 -6.06 16.20 1.75
N HIS A 56 -6.30 15.77 2.97
CA HIS A 56 -5.92 16.51 4.18
C HIS A 56 -4.41 16.74 4.30
N LEU A 57 -3.59 15.74 3.92
CA LEU A 57 -2.14 15.91 3.90
C LEU A 57 -1.70 16.98 2.90
N ARG A 58 -2.32 17.05 1.73
CA ARG A 58 -2.03 18.09 0.72
C ARG A 58 -2.42 19.49 1.17
N GLU A 59 -3.51 19.60 1.94
CA GLU A 59 -3.91 20.87 2.55
C GLU A 59 -3.00 21.28 3.72
N THR A 60 -2.59 20.30 4.55
CA THR A 60 -1.74 20.54 5.72
C THR A 60 -0.29 20.86 5.33
N PHE A 61 0.20 20.28 4.22
CA PHE A 61 1.56 20.44 3.74
C PHE A 61 1.59 20.89 2.26
N PRO A 62 1.13 22.11 1.95
CA PRO A 62 0.89 22.54 0.56
C PRO A 62 2.17 22.61 -0.30
N ASP A 63 3.32 22.83 0.33
CA ASP A 63 4.61 22.94 -0.37
C ASP A 63 5.26 21.57 -0.62
N VAL A 64 4.76 20.51 0.02
CA VAL A 64 5.32 19.16 -0.09
C VAL A 64 4.60 18.39 -1.19
N PRO A 65 5.32 17.86 -2.20
CA PRO A 65 4.69 16.94 -3.15
C PRO A 65 4.30 15.64 -2.44
N ILE A 66 3.00 15.28 -2.54
CA ILE A 66 2.47 14.07 -1.93
C ILE A 66 1.81 13.20 -2.99
N VAL A 67 2.32 11.98 -3.15
CA VAL A 67 1.76 10.95 -4.02
C VAL A 67 1.05 9.92 -3.15
N GLY A 68 -0.19 9.61 -3.47
CA GLY A 68 -0.97 8.54 -2.84
C GLY A 68 -1.16 7.36 -3.76
N MET A 69 -1.88 6.36 -3.27
CA MET A 69 -2.30 5.17 -4.01
C MET A 69 -3.82 5.15 -4.14
N GLU A 70 -4.28 4.63 -5.27
CA GLU A 70 -5.68 4.27 -5.49
C GLU A 70 -5.73 2.92 -6.20
N PRO A 71 -6.80 2.12 -6.02
CA PRO A 71 -6.95 0.89 -6.77
C PRO A 71 -6.93 1.15 -8.28
N ALA A 72 -6.19 0.31 -9.00
CA ALA A 72 -5.93 0.47 -10.43
C ALA A 72 -7.14 0.08 -11.30
N VAL A 73 -8.33 0.59 -10.96
CA VAL A 73 -9.59 0.30 -11.68
C VAL A 73 -9.55 0.82 -13.11
N LYS A 74 -8.94 1.99 -13.34
CA LYS A 74 -8.84 2.54 -14.69
C LYS A 74 -8.13 1.58 -15.66
N PRO A 75 -6.88 1.17 -15.44
CA PRO A 75 -6.21 0.22 -16.32
C PRO A 75 -6.92 -1.14 -16.38
N ALA A 76 -7.61 -1.56 -15.31
CA ALA A 76 -8.38 -2.79 -15.32
C ALA A 76 -9.60 -2.68 -16.27
N ALA A 77 -10.34 -1.58 -16.20
CA ALA A 77 -11.48 -1.34 -17.11
C ALA A 77 -11.06 -1.18 -18.57
N GLU A 78 -9.86 -0.63 -18.83
CA GLU A 78 -9.32 -0.48 -20.17
C GLU A 78 -8.78 -1.80 -20.76
N GLN A 79 -8.41 -2.76 -19.92
CA GLN A 79 -7.72 -4.00 -20.34
C GLN A 79 -8.57 -5.26 -20.23
N THR A 80 -9.71 -5.22 -19.54
CA THR A 80 -10.62 -6.36 -19.47
C THR A 80 -11.24 -6.65 -20.84
N GLU A 81 -11.30 -7.92 -21.19
CA GLU A 81 -11.99 -8.40 -22.42
C GLU A 81 -13.39 -8.91 -22.09
N SER A 82 -13.58 -9.42 -20.87
CA SER A 82 -14.88 -9.92 -20.42
C SER A 82 -15.84 -8.83 -19.95
N GLY A 83 -15.32 -7.63 -19.64
CA GLY A 83 -16.08 -6.57 -18.98
C GLY A 83 -16.35 -6.83 -17.50
N VAL A 84 -15.70 -7.82 -16.89
CA VAL A 84 -15.83 -8.14 -15.45
C VAL A 84 -14.47 -8.04 -14.78
N VAL A 85 -14.39 -7.18 -13.76
CA VAL A 85 -13.15 -6.90 -13.02
C VAL A 85 -13.37 -7.18 -11.54
N GLY A 86 -12.45 -7.91 -10.91
CA GLY A 86 -12.36 -8.04 -9.46
C GLY A 86 -11.51 -6.95 -8.84
N VAL A 87 -11.86 -6.50 -7.63
CA VAL A 87 -11.02 -5.61 -6.82
C VAL A 87 -10.90 -6.23 -5.43
N LEU A 88 -9.66 -6.55 -5.03
CA LEU A 88 -9.34 -7.01 -3.69
C LEU A 88 -8.77 -5.83 -2.91
N ALA A 89 -9.49 -5.34 -1.87
CA ALA A 89 -9.06 -4.20 -1.09
C ALA A 89 -9.66 -4.24 0.33
N THR A 90 -9.07 -3.49 1.25
CA THR A 90 -9.59 -3.42 2.62
C THR A 90 -10.89 -2.61 2.70
N PRO A 91 -11.74 -2.82 3.75
CA PRO A 91 -12.97 -2.07 3.93
C PRO A 91 -12.77 -0.54 3.89
N ALA A 92 -11.72 -0.02 4.53
CA ALA A 92 -11.43 1.42 4.51
C ALA A 92 -11.17 1.96 3.09
N THR A 93 -10.57 1.16 2.20
CA THR A 93 -10.37 1.54 0.80
C THR A 93 -11.72 1.66 0.08
N PHE A 94 -12.62 0.69 0.25
CA PHE A 94 -13.95 0.70 -0.37
C PHE A 94 -14.86 1.82 0.14
N GLN A 95 -14.73 2.20 1.41
CA GLN A 95 -15.50 3.30 2.01
C GLN A 95 -15.00 4.68 1.63
N GLY A 96 -13.79 4.77 1.08
CA GLY A 96 -13.16 6.04 0.75
C GLY A 96 -13.78 6.73 -0.47
N ALA A 97 -13.99 8.06 -0.40
CA ALA A 97 -14.49 8.87 -1.52
C ALA A 97 -13.61 8.77 -2.77
N LEU A 98 -12.31 8.54 -2.57
CA LEU A 98 -11.35 8.35 -3.67
C LEU A 98 -11.72 7.13 -4.52
N TYR A 99 -12.03 5.99 -3.89
CA TYR A 99 -12.43 4.78 -4.61
C TYR A 99 -13.76 4.97 -5.35
N ALA A 100 -14.75 5.59 -4.71
CA ALA A 100 -16.03 5.89 -5.34
C ALA A 100 -15.85 6.77 -6.60
N SER A 101 -15.02 7.81 -6.52
CA SER A 101 -14.67 8.68 -7.65
C SER A 101 -14.00 7.92 -8.80
N VAL A 102 -13.12 6.96 -8.48
CA VAL A 102 -12.45 6.13 -9.49
C VAL A 102 -13.45 5.23 -10.22
N LEU A 103 -14.39 4.61 -9.48
CA LEU A 103 -15.46 3.80 -10.09
C LEU A 103 -16.35 4.64 -11.03
N GLU A 104 -16.81 5.79 -10.55
CA GLU A 104 -17.68 6.68 -11.34
C GLU A 104 -17.04 7.12 -12.65
N ARG A 105 -15.73 7.40 -12.63
CA ARG A 105 -14.99 7.92 -13.77
C ARG A 105 -14.58 6.85 -14.76
N PHE A 106 -14.26 5.64 -14.31
CA PHE A 106 -13.56 4.66 -15.12
C PHE A 106 -14.25 3.30 -15.25
N ALA A 107 -15.25 2.98 -14.40
CA ALA A 107 -15.91 1.68 -14.46
C ALA A 107 -17.22 1.67 -15.29
N ARG A 108 -17.42 2.67 -16.14
CA ARG A 108 -18.61 2.73 -17.01
C ARG A 108 -18.59 1.57 -18.01
N GLY A 109 -19.64 0.75 -17.98
CA GLY A 109 -19.76 -0.42 -18.87
C GLY A 109 -18.96 -1.64 -18.41
N VAL A 110 -18.35 -1.59 -17.22
CA VAL A 110 -17.62 -2.71 -16.63
C VAL A 110 -18.29 -3.13 -15.32
N THR A 111 -18.46 -4.41 -15.12
CA THR A 111 -18.92 -4.97 -13.84
C THR A 111 -17.74 -5.06 -12.89
N VAL A 112 -17.80 -4.33 -11.77
CA VAL A 112 -16.76 -4.36 -10.73
C VAL A 112 -17.24 -5.15 -9.54
N MET A 113 -16.59 -6.30 -9.29
CA MET A 113 -16.81 -7.14 -8.11
C MET A 113 -15.77 -6.83 -7.04
N GLN A 114 -16.18 -6.85 -5.78
CA GLN A 114 -15.34 -6.42 -4.66
C GLN A 114 -15.25 -7.51 -3.60
N ASP A 115 -14.08 -7.73 -3.03
CA ASP A 115 -13.89 -8.54 -1.83
C ASP A 115 -12.84 -7.92 -0.90
N ALA A 116 -13.12 -7.96 0.39
CA ALA A 116 -12.25 -7.37 1.41
C ALA A 116 -11.15 -8.31 1.90
N CYS A 117 -11.16 -9.57 1.50
CA CYS A 117 -10.22 -10.61 1.92
C CYS A 117 -9.95 -10.60 3.43
N PRO A 118 -10.98 -10.77 4.29
CA PRO A 118 -10.82 -10.67 5.75
C PRO A 118 -9.74 -11.64 6.25
N GLY A 119 -8.78 -11.12 7.04
CA GLY A 119 -7.67 -11.90 7.58
C GLY A 119 -6.42 -11.98 6.69
N LEU A 120 -6.50 -11.65 5.40
CA LEU A 120 -5.37 -11.81 4.48
C LEU A 120 -4.16 -10.96 4.88
N VAL A 121 -4.34 -9.70 5.28
CA VAL A 121 -3.25 -8.84 5.78
C VAL A 121 -2.52 -9.53 6.92
N GLY A 122 -3.26 -10.10 7.88
CA GLY A 122 -2.66 -10.80 9.02
C GLY A 122 -1.88 -12.07 8.64
N GLN A 123 -2.25 -12.77 7.56
CA GLN A 123 -1.46 -13.90 7.05
C GLN A 123 -0.14 -13.41 6.47
N ILE A 124 -0.19 -12.37 5.64
CA ILE A 124 1.00 -11.78 5.00
C ILE A 124 1.97 -11.22 6.04
N GLU A 125 1.46 -10.50 7.06
CA GLU A 125 2.27 -9.98 8.17
C GLU A 125 2.92 -11.09 9.04
N ARG A 126 2.45 -12.33 8.95
CA ARG A 126 3.09 -13.50 9.56
C ARG A 126 4.01 -14.26 8.61
N GLY A 127 4.19 -13.77 7.37
CA GLY A 127 4.96 -14.45 6.33
C GLY A 127 4.23 -15.64 5.69
N ASP A 128 2.96 -15.87 6.00
CA ASP A 128 2.19 -16.95 5.36
C ASP A 128 1.57 -16.49 4.03
N LEU A 129 2.30 -16.72 2.94
CA LEU A 129 1.92 -16.31 1.59
C LEU A 129 1.19 -17.39 0.79
N SER A 130 1.23 -18.66 1.23
CA SER A 130 0.71 -19.79 0.44
C SER A 130 0.07 -20.91 1.26
N GLY A 131 0.04 -20.80 2.57
CA GLY A 131 -0.54 -21.79 3.47
C GLY A 131 -2.05 -22.01 3.27
N PRO A 132 -2.60 -23.03 3.91
CA PRO A 132 -3.99 -23.44 3.72
C PRO A 132 -4.99 -22.31 4.01
N GLU A 133 -4.75 -21.50 5.03
CA GLU A 133 -5.65 -20.41 5.39
C GLU A 133 -5.58 -19.24 4.39
N THR A 134 -4.39 -18.86 3.97
CA THR A 134 -4.18 -17.84 2.93
C THR A 134 -4.88 -18.27 1.63
N ARG A 135 -4.69 -19.52 1.22
CA ARG A 135 -5.37 -20.10 0.06
C ARG A 135 -6.89 -20.07 0.21
N ARG A 136 -7.41 -20.49 1.36
CA ARG A 136 -8.85 -20.50 1.64
C ARG A 136 -9.46 -19.09 1.51
N ILE A 137 -8.80 -18.06 2.07
CA ILE A 137 -9.25 -16.68 1.98
C ILE A 137 -9.32 -16.24 0.50
N LEU A 138 -8.26 -16.49 -0.25
CA LEU A 138 -8.19 -16.10 -1.67
C LEU A 138 -9.18 -16.87 -2.53
N GLU A 139 -9.35 -18.17 -2.32
CA GLU A 139 -10.37 -18.97 -3.04
C GLU A 139 -11.78 -18.47 -2.76
N THR A 140 -12.07 -18.08 -1.51
CA THR A 140 -13.38 -17.53 -1.12
C THR A 140 -13.65 -16.22 -1.86
N ALA A 141 -12.66 -15.34 -1.97
CA ALA A 141 -12.77 -14.07 -2.66
C ALA A 141 -12.84 -14.22 -4.20
N LEU A 142 -11.98 -15.07 -4.77
CA LEU A 142 -11.85 -15.19 -6.22
C LEU A 142 -12.92 -16.04 -6.88
N ARG A 143 -13.41 -17.10 -6.21
CA ARG A 143 -14.39 -18.04 -6.81
C ARG A 143 -15.64 -17.36 -7.37
N PRO A 144 -16.32 -16.43 -6.65
CA PRO A 144 -17.47 -15.74 -7.23
C PRO A 144 -17.09 -14.82 -8.39
N MET A 145 -15.92 -14.18 -8.35
CA MET A 145 -15.42 -13.33 -9.43
C MET A 145 -15.16 -14.15 -10.70
N LEU A 146 -14.45 -15.26 -10.57
CA LEU A 146 -14.16 -16.18 -11.69
C LEU A 146 -15.45 -16.79 -12.27
N ALA A 147 -16.39 -17.17 -11.41
CA ALA A 147 -17.71 -17.68 -11.85
C ALA A 147 -18.53 -16.63 -12.63
N ALA A 148 -18.35 -15.36 -12.32
CA ALA A 148 -18.94 -14.25 -13.07
C ALA A 148 -18.17 -13.89 -14.35
N GLY A 149 -17.07 -14.58 -14.66
CA GLY A 149 -16.24 -14.35 -15.83
C GLY A 149 -15.18 -13.27 -15.68
N ALA A 150 -14.77 -12.91 -14.46
CA ALA A 150 -13.69 -11.94 -14.26
C ALA A 150 -12.38 -12.43 -14.89
N ASP A 151 -11.81 -11.63 -15.75
CA ASP A 151 -10.53 -11.86 -16.42
C ASP A 151 -9.40 -10.97 -15.84
N THR A 152 -9.77 -10.03 -15.00
CA THR A 152 -8.83 -9.05 -14.43
C THR A 152 -9.13 -8.85 -12.95
N VAL A 153 -8.09 -8.89 -12.10
CA VAL A 153 -8.18 -8.60 -10.66
C VAL A 153 -7.17 -7.52 -10.27
N VAL A 154 -7.61 -6.54 -9.49
CA VAL A 154 -6.83 -5.39 -9.04
C VAL A 154 -6.43 -5.56 -7.58
N MET A 155 -5.14 -5.37 -7.29
CA MET A 155 -4.61 -5.32 -5.92
C MET A 155 -4.86 -3.93 -5.33
N GLY A 156 -5.92 -3.79 -4.52
CA GLY A 156 -6.31 -2.56 -3.82
C GLY A 156 -5.77 -2.45 -2.39
N CYS A 157 -4.82 -3.29 -2.03
CA CYS A 157 -4.07 -3.25 -0.77
C CYS A 157 -2.61 -3.55 -1.04
N THR A 158 -1.70 -2.82 -0.40
CA THR A 158 -0.25 -2.94 -0.63
C THR A 158 0.38 -4.22 -0.07
N HIS A 159 -0.34 -4.95 0.77
CA HIS A 159 0.05 -6.29 1.18
C HIS A 159 -0.23 -7.35 0.10
N TYR A 160 -1.30 -7.19 -0.67
CA TYR A 160 -1.79 -8.24 -1.57
C TYR A 160 -0.86 -8.61 -2.74
N PRO A 161 0.03 -7.73 -3.24
CA PRO A 161 1.02 -8.14 -4.23
C PRO A 161 1.91 -9.32 -3.82
N PHE A 162 2.16 -9.52 -2.53
CA PHE A 162 2.95 -10.67 -2.05
C PHE A 162 2.27 -12.04 -2.27
N VAL A 163 0.96 -12.06 -2.47
CA VAL A 163 0.21 -13.29 -2.76
C VAL A 163 -0.23 -13.41 -4.22
N ILE A 164 0.25 -12.55 -5.12
CA ILE A 164 -0.01 -12.64 -6.57
C ILE A 164 0.29 -14.03 -7.13
N PRO A 165 1.42 -14.69 -6.79
CA PRO A 165 1.68 -16.04 -7.29
C PRO A 165 0.59 -17.06 -6.92
N LEU A 166 0.00 -16.91 -5.73
CA LEU A 166 -1.11 -17.78 -5.30
C LEU A 166 -2.43 -17.42 -5.99
N ILE A 167 -2.70 -16.11 -6.22
CA ILE A 167 -3.85 -15.64 -6.98
C ILE A 167 -3.81 -16.18 -8.41
N GLU A 168 -2.65 -16.12 -9.07
CA GLU A 168 -2.44 -16.66 -10.42
C GLU A 168 -2.63 -18.18 -10.49
N GLN A 169 -2.18 -18.92 -9.47
CA GLN A 169 -2.43 -20.37 -9.37
C GLN A 169 -3.93 -20.68 -9.25
N ILE A 170 -4.69 -19.88 -8.49
CA ILE A 170 -6.14 -20.08 -8.27
C ILE A 170 -6.92 -19.68 -9.52
N GLY A 171 -6.58 -18.53 -10.11
CA GLY A 171 -7.29 -17.96 -11.25
C GLY A 171 -6.94 -18.59 -12.59
N GLY A 172 -5.75 -19.21 -12.67
CA GLY A 172 -5.23 -19.80 -13.90
C GLY A 172 -4.76 -18.77 -14.93
N PRO A 173 -4.35 -19.24 -16.12
CA PRO A 173 -3.67 -18.41 -17.12
C PRO A 173 -4.55 -17.34 -17.78
N GLY A 174 -5.86 -17.40 -17.59
CA GLY A 174 -6.80 -16.41 -18.11
C GLY A 174 -7.00 -15.20 -17.20
N LEU A 175 -6.49 -15.25 -15.96
CA LEU A 175 -6.65 -14.16 -14.99
C LEU A 175 -5.45 -13.21 -15.03
N ARG A 176 -5.71 -11.96 -15.36
CA ARG A 176 -4.72 -10.87 -15.26
C ARG A 176 -4.77 -10.24 -13.88
N VAL A 177 -3.61 -10.12 -13.22
CA VAL A 177 -3.49 -9.43 -11.93
C VAL A 177 -2.81 -8.08 -12.11
N ILE A 178 -3.40 -7.01 -11.59
CA ILE A 178 -2.88 -5.64 -11.69
C ILE A 178 -2.38 -5.18 -10.33
N ASP A 179 -1.06 -5.03 -10.22
CA ASP A 179 -0.38 -4.36 -9.10
C ASP A 179 -0.23 -2.86 -9.42
N PRO A 180 -0.74 -1.94 -8.57
CA PRO A 180 -0.59 -0.51 -8.76
C PRO A 180 0.83 0.02 -8.48
N ALA A 181 1.69 -0.71 -7.77
CA ALA A 181 2.98 -0.20 -7.30
C ALA A 181 3.89 0.33 -8.42
N PRO A 182 4.05 -0.34 -9.59
CA PRO A 182 4.85 0.18 -10.69
C PRO A 182 4.30 1.51 -11.25
N ALA A 183 2.97 1.68 -11.26
CA ALA A 183 2.35 2.94 -11.72
C ALA A 183 2.60 4.08 -10.74
N VAL A 184 2.55 3.80 -9.44
CA VAL A 184 2.89 4.78 -8.39
C VAL A 184 4.35 5.19 -8.50
N ALA A 185 5.27 4.26 -8.68
CA ALA A 185 6.70 4.56 -8.86
C ALA A 185 6.95 5.48 -10.08
N ARG A 186 6.28 5.22 -11.20
CA ARG A 186 6.33 6.13 -12.37
C ARG A 186 5.78 7.51 -12.06
N GLN A 187 4.69 7.60 -11.30
CA GLN A 187 4.10 8.88 -10.88
C GLN A 187 5.05 9.66 -9.96
N VAL A 188 5.71 8.99 -9.01
CA VAL A 188 6.73 9.60 -8.13
C VAL A 188 7.84 10.24 -8.97
N ARG A 189 8.41 9.48 -9.92
CA ARG A 189 9.44 9.99 -10.83
C ARG A 189 8.95 11.21 -11.63
N ARG A 190 7.72 11.15 -12.15
CA ARG A 190 7.13 12.26 -12.92
C ARG A 190 6.98 13.53 -12.08
N VAL A 191 6.51 13.41 -10.84
CA VAL A 191 6.31 14.56 -9.95
C VAL A 191 7.65 15.15 -9.52
N LEU A 192 8.64 14.32 -9.19
CA LEU A 192 10.00 14.79 -8.88
C LEU A 192 10.62 15.51 -10.06
N ALA A 193 10.52 14.97 -11.27
CA ALA A 193 11.03 15.60 -12.49
C ALA A 193 10.38 16.97 -12.76
N ALA A 194 9.05 17.04 -12.66
CA ALA A 194 8.30 18.27 -12.89
C ALA A 194 8.62 19.39 -11.89
N ARG A 195 9.16 19.04 -10.71
CA ARG A 195 9.56 19.99 -9.67
C ARG A 195 11.07 20.24 -9.62
N GLY A 196 11.85 19.63 -10.50
CA GLY A 196 13.33 19.74 -10.48
C GLY A 196 13.97 19.10 -9.25
N LEU A 197 13.31 18.11 -8.66
CA LEU A 197 13.71 17.44 -7.41
C LEU A 197 14.35 16.07 -7.62
N LEU A 198 14.59 15.63 -8.85
CA LEU A 198 15.29 14.36 -9.10
C LEU A 198 16.69 14.39 -8.51
N ALA A 199 17.10 13.27 -7.91
CA ALA A 199 18.47 13.09 -7.45
C ALA A 199 19.45 13.09 -8.64
N GLY A 200 20.64 13.67 -8.43
CA GLY A 200 21.72 13.62 -9.41
C GLY A 200 22.19 12.18 -9.68
N GLU A 201 22.83 11.97 -10.83
CA GLU A 201 23.31 10.65 -11.25
C GLU A 201 24.36 10.05 -10.30
N GLU A 202 25.17 10.90 -9.68
CA GLU A 202 26.25 10.49 -8.76
C GLU A 202 25.77 10.18 -7.33
N GLN A 203 24.51 10.46 -7.01
CA GLN A 203 23.99 10.22 -5.67
C GLN A 203 23.78 8.71 -5.44
N LYS A 204 24.51 8.16 -4.45
CA LYS A 204 24.27 6.79 -4.00
C LYS A 204 22.92 6.74 -3.29
N ALA A 205 22.02 5.89 -3.80
CA ALA A 205 20.75 5.61 -3.15
C ALA A 205 20.98 4.76 -1.90
N GLY A 206 20.20 5.05 -0.85
CA GLY A 206 20.12 4.23 0.35
C GLY A 206 18.69 4.15 0.83
N VAL A 207 18.38 3.17 1.64
CA VAL A 207 17.10 3.03 2.31
C VAL A 207 17.32 3.06 3.81
N GLN A 208 16.57 3.93 4.49
CA GLN A 208 16.50 3.97 5.95
C GLN A 208 15.14 3.39 6.35
N TYR A 209 15.14 2.39 7.23
CA TYR A 209 13.93 1.73 7.68
C TYR A 209 13.58 2.13 9.10
N TYR A 210 12.31 2.43 9.31
CA TYR A 210 11.72 2.73 10.61
C TYR A 210 10.46 1.90 10.80
N THR A 211 10.21 1.41 12.03
CA THR A 211 8.99 0.68 12.36
C THR A 211 8.44 1.10 13.72
N SER A 212 7.12 1.24 13.83
CA SER A 212 6.43 1.41 15.11
C SER A 212 6.08 0.08 15.78
N GLY A 213 6.39 -1.05 15.12
CA GLY A 213 6.27 -2.40 15.66
C GLY A 213 7.59 -2.93 16.20
N SER A 214 7.70 -4.26 16.30
CA SER A 214 8.95 -4.93 16.65
C SER A 214 9.99 -4.79 15.54
N VAL A 215 11.17 -4.30 15.87
CA VAL A 215 12.30 -4.18 14.93
C VAL A 215 12.69 -5.54 14.37
N ASP A 216 12.79 -6.56 15.22
CA ASP A 216 13.18 -7.92 14.81
C ASP A 216 12.15 -8.53 13.85
N SER A 217 10.85 -8.38 14.17
CA SER A 217 9.77 -8.85 13.29
C SER A 217 9.78 -8.14 11.96
N PHE A 218 10.02 -6.83 11.94
CA PHE A 218 10.12 -6.06 10.70
C PHE A 218 11.30 -6.53 9.84
N GLN A 219 12.47 -6.71 10.43
CA GLN A 219 13.67 -7.16 9.72
C GLN A 219 13.53 -8.57 9.14
N SER A 220 12.86 -9.48 9.89
CA SER A 220 12.55 -10.82 9.39
C SER A 220 11.61 -10.74 8.18
N LEU A 221 10.52 -9.98 8.28
CA LEU A 221 9.58 -9.79 7.17
C LEU A 221 10.23 -9.12 5.96
N LEU A 222 11.11 -8.14 6.16
CA LEU A 222 11.85 -7.50 5.08
C LEU A 222 12.66 -8.53 4.28
N PHE A 223 13.34 -9.46 4.99
CA PHE A 223 14.07 -10.54 4.35
C PHE A 223 13.14 -11.54 3.67
N ASP A 224 12.09 -12.00 4.35
CA ASP A 224 11.17 -13.02 3.84
C ASP A 224 10.38 -12.55 2.61
N LEU A 225 9.98 -11.26 2.59
CA LEU A 225 9.14 -10.72 1.52
C LEU A 225 9.94 -10.12 0.35
N LEU A 226 11.11 -9.55 0.60
CA LEU A 226 11.87 -8.81 -0.41
C LEU A 226 13.28 -9.38 -0.66
N GLY A 227 13.75 -10.34 0.15
CA GLY A 227 15.12 -10.81 0.10
C GLY A 227 16.17 -9.77 0.52
N GLU A 228 15.72 -8.68 1.14
CA GLU A 228 16.58 -7.58 1.57
C GLU A 228 16.94 -7.70 3.06
N SER A 229 18.18 -7.38 3.38
CA SER A 229 18.62 -7.25 4.77
C SER A 229 18.91 -5.77 5.05
N GLY A 230 18.16 -5.18 5.97
CA GLY A 230 18.33 -3.79 6.39
C GLY A 230 18.17 -3.65 7.90
N GLN A 231 18.94 -2.74 8.51
CA GLN A 231 18.70 -2.39 9.90
C GLN A 231 17.54 -1.40 9.99
N ALA A 232 16.60 -1.67 10.87
CA ALA A 232 15.48 -0.78 11.15
C ALA A 232 15.66 -0.10 12.50
N THR A 233 15.16 1.13 12.61
CA THR A 233 15.07 1.88 13.85
C THR A 233 13.65 1.82 14.39
N GLY A 234 13.47 1.51 15.67
CA GLY A 234 12.18 1.54 16.32
C GLY A 234 11.62 2.97 16.41
N LEU A 235 10.31 3.11 16.28
CA LEU A 235 9.60 4.36 16.49
C LEU A 235 8.71 4.30 17.72
N GLY A 236 8.75 5.36 18.53
CA GLY A 236 7.80 5.60 19.62
C GLY A 236 6.72 6.59 19.20
N TRP A 237 5.56 6.50 19.87
CA TRP A 237 4.45 7.43 19.73
C TRP A 237 4.18 8.13 21.04
N GLN A 238 4.12 9.46 21.05
CA GLN A 238 3.75 10.26 22.21
C GLN A 238 2.90 11.45 21.77
N ALA A 239 1.71 11.60 22.32
CA ALA A 239 0.81 12.73 22.03
C ALA A 239 0.65 13.05 20.52
N GLN A 240 0.41 12.04 19.70
CA GLN A 240 0.28 12.13 18.22
C GLN A 240 1.58 12.59 17.52
N GLN A 241 2.73 12.43 18.14
CA GLN A 241 4.03 12.63 17.54
C GLN A 241 4.78 11.32 17.42
N VAL A 242 5.56 11.20 16.36
CA VAL A 242 6.43 10.04 16.09
C VAL A 242 7.88 10.45 16.33
N TYR A 243 8.64 9.62 17.02
CA TYR A 243 10.06 9.85 17.26
C TYR A 243 10.85 8.54 17.14
N ALA A 244 12.10 8.64 16.72
CA ALA A 244 13.00 7.48 16.68
C ALA A 244 13.42 7.08 18.09
N LEU A 245 13.37 5.77 18.38
CA LEU A 245 13.91 5.23 19.63
C LEU A 245 15.44 5.18 19.53
N SER A 246 16.13 5.65 20.57
CA SER A 246 17.57 5.48 20.64
C SER A 246 17.91 4.01 20.91
N SER A 247 19.00 3.51 20.33
CA SER A 247 19.48 2.13 20.52
C SER A 247 19.78 1.73 21.97
N ALA A 248 19.70 2.69 22.91
CA ALA A 248 19.90 2.46 24.33
C ALA A 248 18.64 1.99 25.09
N ASN A 249 17.44 2.04 24.47
CA ASN A 249 16.17 1.69 25.12
C ASN A 249 15.54 0.38 24.58
N SER A 250 16.33 -0.48 23.96
CA SER A 250 15.90 -1.83 23.57
C SER A 250 16.24 -2.80 24.69
N LEU A 251 15.44 -2.80 25.76
CA LEU A 251 15.45 -3.81 26.83
C LEU A 251 14.09 -4.48 26.89
#